data_15f1e4d58dc0c0de8218730d8f9e912d
#
_entry.id   15f1e4d58dc0c0de8218730d8f9e912d
#
_cell.length_a   1.000
_cell.length_b   1.000
_cell.length_c   1.000
_cell.angle_alpha   90.00
_cell.angle_beta   90.00
_cell.angle_gamma   90.00
#
_symmetry.space_group_name_H-M   'P 1'
#
loop_
_entity.id
_entity.type
_entity.pdbx_description
1 polymer ?
#
loop_
_entity_poly.entity_id
_entity_poly.type
_entity_poly.pdbx_seq_one_letter_code
_entity_poly.pdbx_strand_id
1 'polypeptide(L)'
;VSQGTFANPTCQVASLDLYPLGGHGFFVDDVSYTVTPYSLPSTNGAVTSLLISGLASQSVFPSVEIRNLGTDPITSFDIDLNYNGNQYTENITGVNLASLDFYTANFTSTIPLIAGENNATATISNVNGNPSDDDPNDDSKSLLLDPVVPATGKLVVGEEGTGTWCGWCPRGAVGLMNMDAKYRDFFQGIAVHNGDIMTN
;
A
#
# COMPACT_ATOMS: atom_id res chain seq x y z
N VAL A 1 30.93 3.00 13.01
CA VAL A 1 30.74 2.10 11.88
C VAL A 1 29.32 1.54 11.98
N SER A 2 28.46 1.92 11.06
CA SER A 2 27.10 1.38 10.99
C SER A 2 27.08 0.26 9.96
N GLN A 3 26.80 -0.96 10.39
CA GLN A 3 26.53 -2.07 9.48
C GLN A 3 25.02 -2.21 9.31
N GLY A 4 24.55 -1.99 8.09
CA GLY A 4 23.17 -2.26 7.70
C GLY A 4 23.12 -3.55 6.87
N THR A 5 22.24 -4.47 7.24
CA THR A 5 21.95 -5.66 6.44
C THR A 5 20.62 -5.43 5.73
N PHE A 6 20.64 -5.38 4.41
CA PHE A 6 19.43 -5.34 3.60
C PHE A 6 18.99 -6.76 3.28
N ALA A 7 17.96 -7.23 3.96
CA ALA A 7 17.39 -8.56 3.75
C ALA A 7 16.12 -8.49 2.87
N ASN A 8 16.17 -7.72 1.76
CA ASN A 8 15.08 -7.72 0.82
C ASN A 8 15.50 -8.38 -0.50
N PRO A 9 15.11 -9.63 -0.75
CA PRO A 9 15.48 -10.37 -1.95
C PRO A 9 14.90 -9.77 -3.24
N THR A 10 13.95 -8.85 -3.13
CA THR A 10 13.29 -8.21 -4.27
C THR A 10 13.92 -6.87 -4.66
N CYS A 11 14.93 -6.42 -3.94
CA CYS A 11 15.62 -5.17 -4.27
C CYS A 11 16.56 -5.39 -5.46
N GLN A 12 16.16 -4.93 -6.64
CA GLN A 12 17.01 -4.95 -7.84
C GLN A 12 18.01 -3.80 -7.86
N VAL A 13 17.75 -2.74 -7.10
CA VAL A 13 18.62 -1.57 -6.97
C VAL A 13 18.64 -1.14 -5.51
N ALA A 14 19.82 -1.13 -4.89
CA ALA A 14 20.04 -0.51 -3.59
C ALA A 14 20.63 0.88 -3.79
N SER A 15 20.03 1.91 -3.21
CA SER A 15 20.64 3.23 -3.10
C SER A 15 20.96 3.53 -1.65
N LEU A 16 22.12 4.14 -1.42
CA LEU A 16 22.49 4.69 -0.14
C LEU A 16 22.38 6.21 -0.24
N ASP A 17 21.30 6.77 0.31
CA ASP A 17 21.10 8.20 0.36
C ASP A 17 21.62 8.75 1.69
N LEU A 18 22.62 9.61 1.60
CA LEU A 18 23.27 10.22 2.74
C LEU A 18 22.86 11.69 2.81
N TYR A 19 22.01 12.05 3.79
CA TYR A 19 21.56 13.42 4.03
C TYR A 19 22.27 14.02 5.23
N PRO A 20 23.11 15.05 5.04
CA PRO A 20 23.69 15.76 6.17
C PRO A 20 22.61 16.58 6.89
N LEU A 21 22.43 16.33 8.18
CA LEU A 21 21.60 17.16 9.04
C LEU A 21 22.40 18.40 9.46
N GLY A 22 21.98 19.59 8.99
CA GLY A 22 22.46 20.87 9.51
C GLY A 22 23.82 21.33 8.97
N GLY A 23 23.96 21.60 7.70
CA GLY A 23 25.02 22.43 7.11
C GLY A 23 26.47 21.94 7.25
N HIS A 24 26.71 20.81 7.86
CA HIS A 24 28.02 20.16 7.96
C HIS A 24 28.07 18.96 7.02
N GLY A 25 29.04 18.94 6.12
CA GLY A 25 29.33 17.77 5.28
C GLY A 25 29.82 16.59 6.14
N PHE A 26 29.61 15.41 5.64
CA PHE A 26 30.28 14.20 6.18
C PHE A 26 31.15 13.60 5.09
N PHE A 27 32.20 12.92 5.52
CA PHE A 27 33.09 12.21 4.61
C PHE A 27 32.77 10.72 4.69
N VAL A 28 32.69 10.09 3.53
CA VAL A 28 32.54 8.65 3.39
C VAL A 28 33.78 8.12 2.71
N ASP A 29 34.46 7.22 3.36
CA ASP A 29 35.67 6.56 2.85
C ASP A 29 35.47 5.05 2.93
N ASP A 30 36.05 4.31 1.99
CA ASP A 30 36.03 2.85 1.93
C ASP A 30 34.61 2.20 1.98
N VAL A 31 33.71 2.64 1.10
CA VAL A 31 32.42 1.97 0.94
C VAL A 31 32.61 0.65 0.19
N SER A 32 32.35 -0.45 0.87
CA SER A 32 32.28 -1.78 0.24
C SER A 32 30.91 -2.41 0.44
N TYR A 33 30.42 -3.11 -0.57
CA TYR A 33 29.22 -3.92 -0.47
C TYR A 33 29.47 -5.30 -1.09
N THR A 34 28.87 -6.30 -0.49
CA THR A 34 28.88 -7.66 -1.04
C THR A 34 27.47 -8.01 -1.46
N VAL A 35 27.29 -8.38 -2.72
CA VAL A 35 26.05 -8.91 -3.24
C VAL A 35 26.11 -10.43 -3.19
N THR A 36 25.27 -11.03 -2.39
CA THR A 36 25.07 -12.48 -2.41
C THR A 36 23.89 -12.74 -3.36
N PRO A 37 24.07 -13.54 -4.43
CA PRO A 37 22.96 -13.92 -5.29
C PRO A 37 21.89 -14.62 -4.47
N TYR A 38 20.64 -14.14 -4.56
CA TYR A 38 19.49 -14.81 -3.99
C TYR A 38 18.89 -15.74 -5.04
N SER A 39 18.70 -16.99 -4.70
CA SER A 39 18.02 -17.96 -5.55
C SER A 39 16.54 -17.97 -5.17
N LEU A 40 15.70 -17.56 -6.10
CA LEU A 40 14.25 -17.67 -5.91
C LEU A 40 13.85 -19.16 -5.80
N PRO A 41 12.90 -19.50 -4.93
CA PRO A 41 12.29 -20.81 -4.90
C PRO A 41 11.53 -21.10 -6.19
N SER A 42 11.08 -22.34 -6.38
CA SER A 42 10.31 -22.70 -7.58
C SER A 42 8.93 -22.05 -7.58
N THR A 43 8.20 -22.21 -6.50
CA THR A 43 6.83 -21.69 -6.35
C THR A 43 6.75 -20.82 -5.10
N ASN A 44 6.48 -19.53 -5.27
CA ASN A 44 6.25 -18.64 -4.14
C ASN A 44 5.34 -17.48 -4.54
N GLY A 45 4.19 -17.37 -3.89
CA GLY A 45 3.24 -16.28 -4.03
C GLY A 45 3.16 -15.43 -2.77
N ALA A 46 3.72 -14.24 -2.78
CA ALA A 46 3.78 -13.36 -1.61
C ALA A 46 2.62 -12.37 -1.57
N VAL A 47 2.06 -12.12 -0.38
CA VAL A 47 1.12 -11.01 -0.15
C VAL A 47 1.90 -9.74 0.15
N THR A 48 2.00 -8.83 -0.83
CA THR A 48 2.78 -7.60 -0.71
C THR A 48 1.99 -6.44 -0.13
N SER A 49 0.70 -6.35 -0.43
CA SER A 49 -0.17 -5.27 0.05
C SER A 49 -1.59 -5.75 0.31
N LEU A 50 -2.21 -5.19 1.34
CA LEU A 50 -3.64 -5.30 1.64
C LEU A 50 -4.20 -3.88 1.70
N LEU A 51 -5.15 -3.57 0.82
CA LEU A 51 -5.79 -2.26 0.75
C LEU A 51 -7.27 -2.38 1.13
N ILE A 52 -7.61 -1.72 2.22
CA ILE A 52 -8.98 -1.56 2.71
C ILE A 52 -9.13 -0.11 3.15
N SER A 53 -10.05 0.63 2.55
CA SER A 53 -10.22 2.03 2.92
C SER A 53 -11.68 2.47 2.79
N GLY A 54 -12.11 3.31 3.73
CA GLY A 54 -13.47 3.86 3.78
C GLY A 54 -13.77 4.46 5.14
N LEU A 55 -15.01 4.89 5.31
CA LEU A 55 -15.53 5.41 6.58
C LEU A 55 -16.20 4.29 7.36
N ALA A 56 -16.28 4.44 8.67
CA ALA A 56 -17.06 3.55 9.51
C ALA A 56 -18.50 3.45 9.01
N SER A 57 -19.08 2.27 9.09
CA SER A 57 -20.40 1.89 8.58
C SER A 57 -20.53 1.82 7.04
N GLN A 58 -19.48 2.08 6.29
CA GLN A 58 -19.47 1.79 4.85
C GLN A 58 -19.15 0.31 4.61
N SER A 59 -19.66 -0.23 3.50
CA SER A 59 -19.25 -1.52 2.96
C SER A 59 -18.31 -1.26 1.78
N VAL A 60 -17.12 -1.86 1.83
CA VAL A 60 -16.05 -1.63 0.86
C VAL A 60 -15.55 -2.94 0.27
N PHE A 61 -15.05 -2.88 -0.96
CA PHE A 61 -14.36 -4.01 -1.59
C PHE A 61 -12.88 -3.96 -1.23
N PRO A 62 -12.34 -4.98 -0.52
CA PRO A 62 -10.90 -5.10 -0.31
C PRO A 62 -10.15 -5.39 -1.60
N SER A 63 -8.88 -5.04 -1.65
CA SER A 63 -7.96 -5.53 -2.67
C SER A 63 -6.63 -5.98 -2.06
N VAL A 64 -6.05 -7.01 -2.66
CA VAL A 64 -4.79 -7.61 -2.21
C VAL A 64 -3.84 -7.65 -3.39
N GLU A 65 -2.61 -7.18 -3.19
CA GLU A 65 -1.56 -7.29 -4.17
C GLU A 65 -0.72 -8.51 -3.87
N ILE A 66 -0.61 -9.38 -4.86
CA ILE A 66 0.19 -10.60 -4.84
C ILE A 66 1.39 -10.40 -5.76
N ARG A 67 2.53 -10.87 -5.35
CA ARG A 67 3.73 -10.93 -6.17
C ARG A 67 4.21 -12.36 -6.29
N ASN A 68 4.58 -12.76 -7.51
CA ASN A 68 5.26 -14.03 -7.73
C ASN A 68 6.74 -13.89 -7.36
N LEU A 69 7.16 -14.45 -6.25
CA LEU A 69 8.56 -14.51 -5.81
C LEU A 69 9.20 -15.87 -6.09
N GLY A 70 8.53 -16.71 -6.87
CA GLY A 70 9.06 -17.96 -7.41
C GLY A 70 9.63 -17.80 -8.82
N THR A 71 10.26 -18.86 -9.34
CA THR A 71 10.73 -18.96 -10.73
C THR A 71 9.64 -19.42 -11.68
N ASP A 72 8.69 -20.22 -11.19
CA ASP A 72 7.61 -20.77 -11.99
C ASP A 72 6.43 -19.79 -12.07
N PRO A 73 5.74 -19.72 -13.22
CA PRO A 73 4.55 -18.87 -13.34
C PRO A 73 3.44 -19.34 -12.40
N ILE A 74 2.76 -18.38 -11.75
CA ILE A 74 1.55 -18.66 -10.98
C ILE A 74 0.34 -18.57 -11.90
N THR A 75 -0.46 -19.64 -11.95
CA THR A 75 -1.63 -19.75 -12.82
C THR A 75 -2.95 -19.77 -12.05
N SER A 76 -2.89 -20.09 -10.75
CA SER A 76 -4.03 -20.10 -9.84
C SER A 76 -3.58 -19.94 -8.40
N PHE A 77 -4.43 -19.38 -7.55
CA PHE A 77 -4.27 -19.29 -6.12
C PHE A 77 -5.58 -18.89 -5.45
N ASP A 78 -5.66 -19.07 -4.13
CA ASP A 78 -6.75 -18.60 -3.31
C ASP A 78 -6.26 -17.45 -2.43
N ILE A 79 -7.13 -16.46 -2.17
CA ILE A 79 -6.90 -15.40 -1.20
C ILE A 79 -7.98 -15.47 -0.15
N ASP A 80 -7.57 -15.66 1.09
CA ASP A 80 -8.41 -15.59 2.27
C ASP A 80 -8.19 -14.27 3.00
N LEU A 81 -9.25 -13.52 3.24
CA LEU A 81 -9.25 -12.33 4.08
C LEU A 81 -10.02 -12.63 5.36
N ASN A 82 -9.34 -12.60 6.49
CA ASN A 82 -9.97 -12.55 7.79
C ASN A 82 -10.12 -11.08 8.22
N TYR A 83 -11.35 -10.62 8.41
CA TYR A 83 -11.63 -9.30 8.93
C TYR A 83 -12.56 -9.42 10.12
N ASN A 84 -12.05 -9.04 11.29
CA ASN A 84 -12.80 -9.04 12.55
C ASN A 84 -13.48 -10.39 12.84
N GLY A 85 -12.78 -11.50 12.55
CA GLY A 85 -13.26 -12.87 12.73
C GLY A 85 -14.16 -13.42 11.63
N ASN A 86 -14.54 -12.60 10.64
CA ASN A 86 -15.25 -13.06 9.45
C ASN A 86 -14.25 -13.38 8.34
N GLN A 87 -14.50 -14.47 7.61
CA GLN A 87 -13.65 -14.93 6.52
C GLN A 87 -14.32 -14.69 5.16
N TYR A 88 -13.54 -14.20 4.22
CA TYR A 88 -13.91 -13.93 2.83
C TYR A 88 -12.86 -14.57 1.95
N THR A 89 -13.26 -15.28 0.92
CA THR A 89 -12.34 -16.04 0.05
C THR A 89 -12.59 -15.70 -1.41
N GLU A 90 -11.52 -15.46 -2.16
CA GLU A 90 -11.53 -15.32 -3.61
C GLU A 90 -10.65 -16.40 -4.23
N ASN A 91 -11.21 -17.12 -5.21
CA ASN A 91 -10.48 -18.12 -5.97
C ASN A 91 -10.04 -17.52 -7.31
N ILE A 92 -8.76 -17.40 -7.51
CA ILE A 92 -8.18 -16.81 -8.71
C ILE A 92 -7.64 -17.92 -9.60
N THR A 93 -8.14 -17.97 -10.84
CA THR A 93 -7.74 -18.98 -11.83
C THR A 93 -7.54 -18.36 -13.20
N GLY A 94 -6.75 -19.03 -14.04
CA GLY A 94 -6.55 -18.61 -15.44
C GLY A 94 -5.65 -17.38 -15.57
N VAL A 95 -4.89 -17.03 -14.54
CA VAL A 95 -3.85 -16.01 -14.59
C VAL A 95 -2.56 -16.61 -15.16
N ASN A 96 -1.61 -15.75 -15.53
CA ASN A 96 -0.26 -16.17 -15.91
C ASN A 96 0.71 -15.13 -15.36
N LEU A 97 0.96 -15.22 -14.05
CA LEU A 97 1.81 -14.28 -13.33
C LEU A 97 3.25 -14.76 -13.42
N ALA A 98 4.04 -14.15 -14.29
CA ALA A 98 5.45 -14.48 -14.45
C ALA A 98 6.26 -14.17 -13.19
N SER A 99 7.47 -14.73 -13.10
CA SER A 99 8.39 -14.44 -12.00
C SER A 99 8.59 -12.92 -11.82
N LEU A 100 8.46 -12.45 -10.60
CA LEU A 100 8.56 -11.05 -10.15
C LEU A 100 7.41 -10.12 -10.59
N ASP A 101 6.43 -10.61 -11.31
CA ASP A 101 5.24 -9.85 -11.67
C ASP A 101 4.25 -9.73 -10.50
N PHE A 102 3.31 -8.78 -10.64
CA PHE A 102 2.27 -8.49 -9.66
C PHE A 102 0.88 -8.82 -10.19
N TYR A 103 0.00 -9.18 -9.28
CA TYR A 103 -1.43 -9.32 -9.54
C TYR A 103 -2.23 -8.64 -8.43
N THR A 104 -3.23 -7.83 -8.80
CA THR A 104 -4.16 -7.24 -7.84
C THR A 104 -5.45 -8.03 -7.83
N ALA A 105 -5.66 -8.79 -6.77
CA ALA A 105 -6.91 -9.50 -6.50
C ALA A 105 -7.91 -8.54 -5.85
N ASN A 106 -9.03 -8.29 -6.53
CA ASN A 106 -10.13 -7.51 -5.98
C ASN A 106 -11.20 -8.47 -5.46
N PHE A 107 -11.62 -8.30 -4.21
CA PHE A 107 -12.70 -9.09 -3.66
C PHE A 107 -14.03 -8.74 -4.35
N THR A 108 -14.84 -9.76 -4.63
CA THR A 108 -16.20 -9.61 -5.17
C THR A 108 -17.22 -9.35 -4.08
N SER A 109 -16.89 -9.71 -2.85
CA SER A 109 -17.69 -9.47 -1.66
C SER A 109 -17.23 -8.22 -0.93
N THR A 110 -18.17 -7.43 -0.41
CA THR A 110 -17.85 -6.29 0.44
C THR A 110 -17.66 -6.70 1.89
N ILE A 111 -16.85 -5.94 2.63
CA ILE A 111 -16.73 -6.02 4.08
C ILE A 111 -17.32 -4.75 4.72
N PRO A 112 -18.06 -4.86 5.84
CA PRO A 112 -18.56 -3.71 6.58
C PRO A 112 -17.46 -3.12 7.45
N LEU A 113 -17.10 -1.85 7.25
CA LEU A 113 -16.12 -1.18 8.10
C LEU A 113 -16.73 -0.82 9.46
N ILE A 114 -16.09 -1.27 10.53
CA ILE A 114 -16.52 -1.09 11.91
C ILE A 114 -15.65 -0.02 12.57
N ALA A 115 -16.27 0.88 13.35
CA ALA A 115 -15.56 1.91 14.08
C ALA A 115 -14.59 1.30 15.12
N GLY A 116 -13.49 2.00 15.36
CA GLY A 116 -12.41 1.57 16.26
C GLY A 116 -11.41 0.65 15.57
N GLU A 117 -10.45 0.18 16.37
CA GLU A 117 -9.37 -0.68 15.85
C GLU A 117 -9.87 -2.08 15.50
N ASN A 118 -9.63 -2.48 14.27
CA ASN A 118 -10.00 -3.78 13.72
C ASN A 118 -8.83 -4.37 12.95
N ASN A 119 -8.57 -5.66 13.13
CA ASN A 119 -7.53 -6.37 12.39
C ASN A 119 -8.11 -6.98 11.10
N ALA A 120 -7.37 -6.81 10.01
CA ALA A 120 -7.56 -7.51 8.76
C ALA A 120 -6.29 -8.27 8.42
N THR A 121 -6.40 -9.53 8.01
CA THR A 121 -5.27 -10.34 7.55
C THR A 121 -5.64 -11.04 6.26
N ALA A 122 -4.90 -10.76 5.21
CA ALA A 122 -4.99 -11.48 3.94
C ALA A 122 -3.93 -12.58 3.91
N THR A 123 -4.29 -13.74 3.39
CA THR A 123 -3.40 -14.90 3.25
C THR A 123 -3.60 -15.52 1.87
N ILE A 124 -2.49 -15.78 1.15
CA ILE A 124 -2.51 -16.57 -0.08
C ILE A 124 -2.37 -18.05 0.26
N SER A 125 -3.00 -18.90 -0.51
CA SER A 125 -2.91 -20.35 -0.40
C SER A 125 -3.19 -21.03 -1.74
N ASN A 126 -3.02 -22.35 -1.81
CA ASN A 126 -3.30 -23.16 -2.99
C ASN A 126 -2.61 -22.66 -4.28
N VAL A 127 -1.41 -22.10 -4.16
CA VAL A 127 -0.63 -21.63 -5.31
C VAL A 127 -0.35 -22.77 -6.28
N ASN A 128 -0.87 -22.65 -7.52
CA ASN A 128 -0.80 -23.69 -8.54
C ASN A 128 -1.38 -25.06 -8.06
N GLY A 129 -2.34 -25.04 -7.13
CA GLY A 129 -2.96 -26.23 -6.55
C GLY A 129 -2.16 -26.87 -5.42
N ASN A 130 -1.06 -26.26 -4.97
CA ASN A 130 -0.30 -26.72 -3.80
C ASN A 130 -0.84 -26.03 -2.54
N PRO A 131 -1.13 -26.78 -1.47
CA PRO A 131 -1.69 -26.22 -0.23
C PRO A 131 -0.80 -25.17 0.45
N SER A 132 0.51 -25.31 0.32
CA SER A 132 1.52 -24.31 0.72
C SER A 132 2.57 -24.21 -0.37
N ASP A 133 3.16 -23.05 -0.50
CA ASP A 133 4.29 -22.85 -1.40
C ASP A 133 5.65 -23.01 -0.69
N ASP A 134 6.72 -22.54 -1.32
CA ASP A 134 8.10 -22.83 -0.84
C ASP A 134 8.54 -21.83 0.26
N ASP A 135 7.85 -20.69 0.47
CA ASP A 135 8.16 -19.74 1.54
C ASP A 135 6.89 -19.21 2.26
N PRO A 136 6.40 -19.93 3.26
CA PRO A 136 5.18 -19.54 3.97
C PRO A 136 5.31 -18.28 4.84
N ASN A 137 6.50 -17.66 4.92
CA ASN A 137 6.69 -16.47 5.76
C ASN A 137 6.14 -15.19 5.13
N ASP A 138 5.94 -15.16 3.82
CA ASP A 138 5.39 -14.02 3.09
C ASP A 138 3.96 -14.26 2.54
N ASP A 139 3.35 -15.40 2.88
CA ASP A 139 1.98 -15.77 2.50
C ASP A 139 0.92 -14.82 3.07
N SER A 140 1.22 -14.03 4.09
CA SER A 140 0.21 -13.22 4.77
C SER A 140 0.63 -11.78 5.03
N LYS A 141 -0.37 -10.89 5.00
CA LYS A 141 -0.24 -9.49 5.36
C LYS A 141 -1.36 -9.06 6.28
N SER A 142 -0.99 -8.43 7.40
CA SER A 142 -1.96 -7.86 8.34
C SER A 142 -2.00 -6.35 8.23
N LEU A 143 -3.20 -5.79 8.43
CA LEU A 143 -3.48 -4.36 8.44
C LEU A 143 -4.34 -4.05 9.67
N LEU A 144 -3.91 -3.09 10.48
CA LEU A 144 -4.74 -2.51 11.52
C LEU A 144 -5.56 -1.36 10.91
N LEU A 145 -6.87 -1.48 10.98
CA LEU A 145 -7.83 -0.50 10.49
C LEU A 145 -8.43 0.26 11.67
N ASP A 146 -8.50 1.58 11.55
CA ASP A 146 -9.30 2.44 12.42
C ASP A 146 -10.12 3.39 11.55
N PRO A 147 -11.27 2.94 11.01
CA PRO A 147 -12.07 3.73 10.09
C PRO A 147 -12.63 4.98 10.75
N VAL A 148 -12.45 6.11 10.10
CA VAL A 148 -12.97 7.39 10.58
C VAL A 148 -14.48 7.34 10.73
N VAL A 149 -14.98 7.75 11.90
CA VAL A 149 -16.41 7.91 12.17
C VAL A 149 -16.84 9.34 11.80
N PRO A 150 -17.65 9.52 10.73
CA PRO A 150 -18.10 10.83 10.37
C PRO A 150 -19.03 11.43 11.45
N ALA A 151 -18.79 12.67 11.83
CA ALA A 151 -19.68 13.38 12.74
C ALA A 151 -20.93 13.86 11.99
N THR A 152 -22.10 13.44 12.44
CA THR A 152 -23.39 13.81 11.82
C THR A 152 -23.55 15.34 11.73
N GLY A 153 -23.88 15.83 10.54
CA GLY A 153 -24.12 17.25 10.29
C GLY A 153 -22.88 18.14 10.33
N LYS A 154 -21.68 17.54 10.28
CA LYS A 154 -20.42 18.29 10.21
C LYS A 154 -19.71 18.04 8.89
N LEU A 155 -19.13 19.12 8.36
CA LEU A 155 -18.25 19.11 7.21
C LEU A 155 -16.86 19.56 7.65
N VAL A 156 -15.83 18.84 7.24
CA VAL A 156 -14.43 19.22 7.43
C VAL A 156 -14.04 20.12 6.27
N VAL A 157 -13.54 21.31 6.57
CA VAL A 157 -13.01 22.23 5.55
C VAL A 157 -11.50 22.11 5.53
N GLY A 158 -10.94 21.79 4.35
CA GLY A 158 -9.51 21.82 4.09
C GLY A 158 -9.16 23.09 3.32
N GLU A 159 -8.35 23.98 3.88
CA GLU A 159 -7.87 25.19 3.21
C GLU A 159 -6.45 24.98 2.67
N GLU A 160 -6.25 25.33 1.41
CA GLU A 160 -4.93 25.46 0.80
C GLU A 160 -4.63 26.95 0.54
N GLY A 161 -3.62 27.50 1.20
CA GLY A 161 -3.06 28.79 0.81
C GLY A 161 -2.27 28.64 -0.48
N THR A 162 -2.69 29.28 -1.57
CA THR A 162 -2.10 29.09 -2.90
C THR A 162 -1.89 30.41 -3.64
N GLY A 163 -1.33 30.33 -4.83
CA GLY A 163 -1.12 31.45 -5.76
C GLY A 163 -0.53 30.96 -7.07
N THR A 164 -0.73 31.70 -8.15
CA THR A 164 -0.19 31.35 -9.49
C THR A 164 1.34 31.32 -9.52
N TRP A 165 1.99 31.90 -8.53
CA TRP A 165 3.44 31.90 -8.30
C TRP A 165 3.95 30.66 -7.53
N CYS A 166 3.06 29.85 -6.99
CA CYS A 166 3.41 28.76 -6.07
C CYS A 166 3.73 27.46 -6.82
N GLY A 167 4.99 27.14 -6.98
CA GLY A 167 5.43 25.91 -7.67
C GLY A 167 5.12 24.59 -6.94
N TRP A 168 4.81 24.64 -5.64
CA TRP A 168 4.48 23.46 -4.81
C TRP A 168 2.98 23.20 -4.65
N CYS A 169 2.17 24.23 -4.82
CA CYS A 169 0.74 24.18 -4.59
C CYS A 169 -0.05 23.18 -5.47
N PRO A 170 0.39 22.81 -6.70
CA PRO A 170 -0.28 21.75 -7.42
C PRO A 170 -0.37 20.41 -6.66
N ARG A 171 0.54 20.15 -5.71
CA ARG A 171 0.48 18.97 -4.84
C ARG A 171 -0.63 19.08 -3.80
N GLY A 172 -0.82 20.26 -3.24
CA GLY A 172 -1.93 20.56 -2.32
C GLY A 172 -3.28 20.43 -3.01
N ALA A 173 -3.39 20.99 -4.21
CA ALA A 173 -4.60 20.87 -5.03
C ALA A 173 -4.97 19.40 -5.31
N VAL A 174 -3.98 18.56 -5.68
CA VAL A 174 -4.21 17.11 -5.83
C VAL A 174 -4.63 16.46 -4.51
N GLY A 175 -4.03 16.87 -3.39
CA GLY A 175 -4.43 16.42 -2.04
C GLY A 175 -5.88 16.75 -1.73
N LEU A 176 -6.32 17.98 -1.96
CA LEU A 176 -7.72 18.41 -1.77
C LEU A 176 -8.67 17.63 -2.67
N MET A 177 -8.32 17.44 -3.95
CA MET A 177 -9.13 16.65 -4.89
C MET A 177 -9.28 15.20 -4.44
N ASN A 178 -8.21 14.58 -3.96
CA ASN A 178 -8.24 13.21 -3.44
C ASN A 178 -9.10 13.11 -2.17
N MET A 179 -9.01 14.09 -1.28
CA MET A 179 -9.84 14.14 -0.08
C MET A 179 -11.31 14.34 -0.42
N ASP A 180 -11.63 15.22 -1.38
CA ASP A 180 -13.01 15.43 -1.87
C ASP A 180 -13.56 14.15 -2.50
N ALA A 181 -12.78 13.48 -3.35
CA ALA A 181 -13.18 12.23 -3.98
C ALA A 181 -13.45 11.11 -2.96
N LYS A 182 -12.62 11.03 -1.89
CA LYS A 182 -12.71 9.99 -0.87
C LYS A 182 -13.80 10.26 0.17
N TYR A 183 -14.04 11.53 0.51
CA TYR A 183 -14.88 11.94 1.64
C TYR A 183 -15.94 12.98 1.24
N ARG A 184 -16.45 12.92 0.01
CA ARG A 184 -17.35 13.91 -0.63
C ARG A 184 -18.42 14.48 0.28
N ASP A 185 -19.06 13.64 1.11
CA ASP A 185 -20.18 14.07 1.96
C ASP A 185 -19.71 14.69 3.29
N PHE A 186 -18.40 14.67 3.57
CA PHE A 186 -17.82 15.06 4.84
C PHE A 186 -16.65 16.02 4.71
N PHE A 187 -16.22 16.31 3.48
CA PHE A 187 -15.07 17.16 3.21
C PHE A 187 -15.39 18.21 2.14
N GLN A 188 -14.86 19.42 2.34
CA GLN A 188 -14.88 20.50 1.38
C GLN A 188 -13.49 21.11 1.25
N GLY A 189 -12.88 21.00 0.08
CA GLY A 189 -11.63 21.68 -0.23
C GLY A 189 -11.84 23.12 -0.64
N ILE A 190 -11.02 24.03 -0.16
CA ILE A 190 -11.01 25.45 -0.54
C ILE A 190 -9.57 25.85 -0.87
N ALA A 191 -9.36 26.43 -2.06
CA ALA A 191 -8.08 27.05 -2.42
C ALA A 191 -8.20 28.58 -2.23
N VAL A 192 -7.34 29.14 -1.37
CA VAL A 192 -7.31 30.58 -1.06
C VAL A 192 -6.11 31.20 -1.76
N HIS A 193 -6.39 31.97 -2.81
CA HIS A 193 -5.36 32.68 -3.56
C HIS A 193 -4.88 33.93 -2.84
N ASN A 194 -3.58 34.19 -2.87
CA ASN A 194 -2.98 35.37 -2.28
C ASN A 194 -1.92 35.97 -3.20
N GLY A 195 -2.02 37.28 -3.43
CA GLY A 195 -1.02 38.04 -4.16
C GLY A 195 -0.90 37.72 -5.65
N ASP A 196 -1.99 37.30 -6.28
CA ASP A 196 -2.08 37.03 -7.71
C ASP A 196 -3.41 37.57 -8.31
N ILE A 197 -3.61 37.37 -9.61
CA ILE A 197 -4.80 37.86 -10.33
C ILE A 197 -6.11 37.19 -9.89
N MET A 198 -6.04 36.11 -9.13
CA MET A 198 -7.20 35.36 -8.61
C MET A 198 -7.54 35.77 -7.15
N THR A 199 -6.74 36.63 -6.56
CA THR A 199 -7.02 37.20 -5.23
C THR A 199 -8.15 38.21 -5.32
N ASN A 200 -9.22 38.04 -4.54
CA ASN A 200 -10.34 38.98 -4.38
C ASN A 200 -10.09 39.90 -3.20
#